data_8a01b56e92a63b50fbebb70c0055ab78
#
_entry.id   8a01b56e92a63b50fbebb70c0055ab78
#
_cell.length_a   1.000
_cell.length_b   1.000
_cell.length_c   1.000
_cell.angle_alpha   90.00
_cell.angle_beta   90.00
_cell.angle_gamma   90.00
#
_symmetry.space_group_name_H-M   'P 1'
#
loop_
_entity.id
_entity.type
_entity.pdbx_description
1 polymer ?
#
loop_
_entity_poly.entity_id
_entity_poly.type
_entity_poly.pdbx_seq_one_letter_code
_entity_poly.pdbx_strand_id
1 'polypeptide(L)'
;MSPSTKGPSIIVSRRDPELIKKLFELEVPEIADGLVEIANVAREPGYRSKIAVVSHADGVDPVGACVGPRGSRVRMVVSELRGEKIDIIPFNDEPARFVAKALSPARVREVLVDDDAKQATVIVPDDQLSLAIGREGQNARLAARLTGWRVDIRSETEFAAEEAEHGYEEEEVQGRCAAILSNGRRCPNAALPGSRYCGLEAHQALAHVEGDHVADVGPEDESAEGEEPIAEAASDAPAPETPVSPSPEPTADPSAEASPSLEPNGVADGTHDAASVATEPAS
;
A
#
# COMPACT_ATOMS: atom_id res chain seq x y z
N MET A 1 -4.63 3.04 -41.78
CA MET A 1 -4.49 2.30 -43.05
C MET A 1 -3.01 2.19 -43.37
N SER A 2 -2.50 0.99 -43.61
CA SER A 2 -1.09 0.79 -43.99
C SER A 2 -0.98 0.67 -45.50
N PRO A 3 -0.04 1.36 -46.17
CA PRO A 3 0.19 1.20 -47.59
C PRO A 3 0.74 -0.21 -47.86
N SER A 4 0.16 -0.90 -48.83
CA SER A 4 0.67 -2.17 -49.28
C SER A 4 0.80 -2.15 -50.83
N THR A 5 1.64 -3.02 -51.36
CA THR A 5 1.84 -3.15 -52.84
C THR A 5 0.57 -3.58 -53.60
N LYS A 6 -0.44 -4.08 -52.87
CA LYS A 6 -1.73 -4.54 -53.44
C LYS A 6 -2.90 -3.58 -53.16
N GLY A 7 -2.60 -2.35 -52.66
CA GLY A 7 -3.60 -1.35 -52.31
C GLY A 7 -3.70 -1.14 -50.78
N PRO A 8 -4.55 -0.22 -50.30
CA PRO A 8 -4.71 0.08 -48.88
C PRO A 8 -5.28 -1.14 -48.12
N SER A 9 -4.62 -1.55 -47.05
CA SER A 9 -5.11 -2.61 -46.15
C SER A 9 -5.70 -2.00 -44.88
N ILE A 10 -6.83 -2.52 -44.43
CA ILE A 10 -7.46 -2.17 -43.18
C ILE A 10 -7.10 -3.25 -42.16
N ILE A 11 -6.39 -2.84 -41.12
CA ILE A 11 -6.04 -3.71 -40.00
C ILE A 11 -6.95 -3.36 -38.84
N VAL A 12 -7.67 -4.36 -38.31
CA VAL A 12 -8.51 -4.23 -37.12
C VAL A 12 -7.86 -4.95 -35.94
N SER A 13 -7.99 -4.38 -34.76
CA SER A 13 -7.41 -4.93 -33.55
C SER A 13 -8.43 -4.95 -32.41
N ARG A 14 -8.52 -6.07 -31.67
CA ARG A 14 -9.28 -6.15 -30.43
C ARG A 14 -8.39 -5.90 -29.20
N ARG A 15 -7.10 -5.64 -29.39
CA ARG A 15 -6.12 -5.44 -28.29
C ARG A 15 -5.86 -3.97 -27.98
N ASP A 16 -6.37 -3.08 -28.82
CA ASP A 16 -6.19 -1.64 -28.70
C ASP A 16 -6.94 -1.10 -27.46
N PRO A 17 -6.34 -0.24 -26.64
CA PRO A 17 -7.01 0.43 -25.52
C PRO A 17 -8.24 1.24 -25.93
N GLU A 18 -8.23 1.84 -27.12
CA GLU A 18 -9.35 2.61 -27.65
C GLU A 18 -10.62 1.79 -27.83
N LEU A 19 -10.50 0.45 -27.99
CA LEU A 19 -11.67 -0.41 -28.02
C LEU A 19 -12.51 -0.31 -26.75
N ILE A 20 -11.85 -0.26 -25.57
CA ILE A 20 -12.56 -0.10 -24.29
C ILE A 20 -13.31 1.22 -24.26
N LYS A 21 -12.67 2.32 -24.63
CA LYS A 21 -13.32 3.64 -24.67
C LYS A 21 -14.58 3.62 -25.53
N LYS A 22 -14.48 3.04 -26.73
CA LYS A 22 -15.62 2.93 -27.63
C LYS A 22 -16.74 2.02 -27.11
N LEU A 23 -16.40 0.95 -26.40
CA LEU A 23 -17.43 0.10 -25.78
C LEU A 23 -18.16 0.83 -24.64
N PHE A 24 -17.43 1.59 -23.81
CA PHE A 24 -18.07 2.41 -22.79
C PHE A 24 -18.90 3.55 -23.39
N GLU A 25 -18.47 4.16 -24.48
CA GLU A 25 -19.24 5.19 -25.19
C GLU A 25 -20.57 4.65 -25.70
N LEU A 26 -20.65 3.37 -26.08
CA LEU A 26 -21.88 2.71 -26.51
C LEU A 26 -22.82 2.37 -25.35
N GLU A 27 -22.27 2.01 -24.18
CA GLU A 27 -23.05 1.51 -23.03
C GLU A 27 -23.39 2.61 -22.02
N VAL A 28 -22.65 3.73 -22.03
CA VAL A 28 -22.75 4.81 -21.02
C VAL A 28 -23.16 6.12 -21.71
N PRO A 29 -24.45 6.52 -21.60
CA PRO A 29 -24.93 7.74 -22.23
C PRO A 29 -24.16 8.98 -21.77
N GLU A 30 -23.76 9.04 -20.50
CA GLU A 30 -23.02 10.15 -19.92
C GLU A 30 -21.64 10.35 -20.59
N ILE A 31 -21.06 9.29 -21.13
CA ILE A 31 -19.82 9.37 -21.93
C ILE A 31 -20.13 9.84 -23.34
N ALA A 32 -21.18 9.30 -23.96
CA ALA A 32 -21.61 9.71 -25.29
C ALA A 32 -22.01 11.20 -25.35
N ASP A 33 -22.61 11.70 -24.26
CA ASP A 33 -22.99 13.11 -24.11
C ASP A 33 -21.81 14.03 -23.70
N GLY A 34 -20.63 13.45 -23.41
CA GLY A 34 -19.43 14.21 -22.99
C GLY A 34 -19.47 14.73 -21.58
N LEU A 35 -20.41 14.25 -20.72
CA LEU A 35 -20.49 14.63 -19.32
C LEU A 35 -19.42 13.90 -18.48
N VAL A 36 -19.07 12.68 -18.89
CA VAL A 36 -18.03 11.83 -18.30
C VAL A 36 -17.02 11.48 -19.37
N GLU A 37 -15.76 11.49 -19.02
CA GLU A 37 -14.65 11.15 -19.91
C GLU A 37 -13.78 10.04 -19.34
N ILE A 38 -13.29 9.15 -20.21
CA ILE A 38 -12.23 8.19 -19.86
C ILE A 38 -10.88 8.85 -20.16
N ALA A 39 -10.27 9.43 -19.13
CA ALA A 39 -8.99 10.13 -19.24
C ALA A 39 -7.86 9.18 -19.62
N ASN A 40 -7.68 8.09 -18.90
CA ASN A 40 -6.58 7.14 -19.09
C ASN A 40 -7.08 5.71 -19.12
N VAL A 41 -6.36 4.86 -19.88
CA VAL A 41 -6.62 3.42 -19.96
C VAL A 41 -5.30 2.66 -19.86
N ALA A 42 -5.21 1.75 -18.89
CA ALA A 42 -4.14 0.76 -18.82
C ALA A 42 -4.74 -0.63 -19.04
N ARG A 43 -4.27 -1.35 -20.06
CA ARG A 43 -4.89 -2.59 -20.51
C ARG A 43 -3.90 -3.72 -20.67
N GLU A 44 -4.26 -4.89 -20.16
CA GLU A 44 -3.70 -6.19 -20.51
C GLU A 44 -4.79 -7.02 -21.18
N PRO A 45 -4.83 -7.03 -22.52
CA PRO A 45 -5.93 -7.60 -23.29
C PRO A 45 -6.22 -9.07 -22.94
N GLY A 46 -7.47 -9.37 -22.64
CA GLY A 46 -7.94 -10.70 -22.27
C GLY A 46 -7.78 -11.05 -20.78
N TYR A 47 -7.15 -10.18 -19.98
CA TYR A 47 -6.92 -10.42 -18.55
C TYR A 47 -7.58 -9.35 -17.69
N ARG A 48 -7.03 -8.16 -17.66
CA ARG A 48 -7.50 -7.07 -16.81
C ARG A 48 -7.18 -5.71 -17.41
N SER A 49 -8.07 -4.76 -17.16
CA SER A 49 -7.89 -3.37 -17.54
C SER A 49 -8.25 -2.44 -16.39
N LYS A 50 -7.59 -1.30 -16.33
CA LYS A 50 -7.93 -0.19 -15.45
C LYS A 50 -8.24 1.02 -16.30
N ILE A 51 -9.34 1.71 -15.98
CA ILE A 51 -9.73 2.96 -16.64
C ILE A 51 -9.86 4.06 -15.59
N ALA A 52 -9.35 5.23 -15.91
CA ALA A 52 -9.51 6.42 -15.10
C ALA A 52 -10.61 7.29 -15.72
N VAL A 53 -11.61 7.65 -14.93
CA VAL A 53 -12.79 8.39 -15.37
C VAL A 53 -12.90 9.71 -14.63
N VAL A 54 -13.28 10.76 -15.35
CA VAL A 54 -13.49 12.11 -14.83
C VAL A 54 -14.86 12.61 -15.25
N SER A 55 -15.50 13.39 -14.38
CA SER A 55 -16.75 14.12 -14.72
C SER A 55 -16.44 15.57 -15.03
N HIS A 56 -17.02 16.09 -16.09
CA HIS A 56 -17.00 17.51 -16.46
C HIS A 56 -18.26 18.24 -15.97
N ALA A 57 -19.23 17.50 -15.44
CA ALA A 57 -20.48 18.06 -14.93
C ALA A 57 -20.56 17.93 -13.41
N ASP A 58 -21.02 18.98 -12.75
CA ASP A 58 -21.25 18.97 -11.30
C ASP A 58 -22.36 17.98 -10.92
N GLY A 59 -22.12 17.21 -9.86
CA GLY A 59 -23.10 16.26 -9.32
C GLY A 59 -23.20 14.93 -10.06
N VAL A 60 -22.40 14.69 -11.11
CA VAL A 60 -22.34 13.41 -11.81
C VAL A 60 -21.18 12.57 -11.27
N ASP A 61 -21.50 11.39 -10.69
CA ASP A 61 -20.47 10.43 -10.29
C ASP A 61 -19.97 9.65 -11.52
N PRO A 62 -18.74 9.87 -11.97
CA PRO A 62 -18.23 9.21 -13.16
C PRO A 62 -18.07 7.70 -13.00
N VAL A 63 -17.75 7.23 -11.79
CA VAL A 63 -17.61 5.79 -11.50
C VAL A 63 -18.98 5.12 -11.52
N GLY A 64 -19.95 5.72 -10.83
CA GLY A 64 -21.34 5.22 -10.81
C GLY A 64 -21.97 5.17 -12.20
N ALA A 65 -21.75 6.17 -13.04
CA ALA A 65 -22.22 6.21 -14.43
C ALA A 65 -21.67 5.04 -15.25
N CYS A 66 -20.37 4.78 -15.17
CA CYS A 66 -19.72 3.68 -15.89
C CYS A 66 -20.08 2.29 -15.36
N VAL A 67 -20.26 2.14 -14.04
CA VAL A 67 -20.66 0.88 -13.42
C VAL A 67 -22.12 0.55 -13.78
N GLY A 68 -22.99 1.55 -13.68
CA GLY A 68 -24.43 1.42 -13.92
C GLY A 68 -25.17 0.68 -12.79
N PRO A 69 -26.52 0.59 -12.87
CA PRO A 69 -27.34 -0.07 -11.86
C PRO A 69 -26.90 -1.52 -11.64
N ARG A 70 -26.51 -1.87 -10.41
CA ARG A 70 -26.01 -3.21 -10.04
C ARG A 70 -24.86 -3.72 -10.94
N GLY A 71 -24.10 -2.82 -11.55
CA GLY A 71 -22.99 -3.16 -12.44
C GLY A 71 -23.43 -3.64 -13.83
N SER A 72 -24.62 -3.30 -14.29
CA SER A 72 -25.13 -3.76 -15.59
C SER A 72 -24.27 -3.29 -16.76
N ARG A 73 -23.92 -2.01 -16.81
CA ARG A 73 -23.14 -1.42 -17.91
C ARG A 73 -21.75 -2.02 -18.01
N VAL A 74 -20.98 -2.05 -16.91
CA VAL A 74 -19.63 -2.64 -16.92
C VAL A 74 -19.66 -4.12 -17.28
N ARG A 75 -20.71 -4.89 -16.87
CA ARG A 75 -20.86 -6.31 -17.26
C ARG A 75 -21.05 -6.49 -18.76
N MET A 76 -21.78 -5.59 -19.41
CA MET A 76 -21.94 -5.64 -20.88
C MET A 76 -20.60 -5.49 -21.58
N VAL A 77 -19.80 -4.51 -21.16
CA VAL A 77 -18.44 -4.30 -21.72
C VAL A 77 -17.53 -5.51 -21.43
N VAL A 78 -17.54 -6.03 -20.19
CA VAL A 78 -16.76 -7.23 -19.81
C VAL A 78 -17.16 -8.44 -20.65
N SER A 79 -18.46 -8.63 -20.90
CA SER A 79 -18.99 -9.71 -21.75
C SER A 79 -18.49 -9.59 -23.18
N GLU A 80 -18.54 -8.38 -23.77
CA GLU A 80 -18.01 -8.11 -25.12
C GLU A 80 -16.50 -8.40 -25.21
N LEU A 81 -15.75 -8.12 -24.15
CA LEU A 81 -14.31 -8.39 -24.04
C LEU A 81 -13.99 -9.82 -23.58
N ARG A 82 -14.99 -10.73 -23.58
CA ARG A 82 -14.84 -12.16 -23.24
C ARG A 82 -14.32 -12.40 -21.82
N GLY A 83 -14.79 -11.61 -20.86
CA GLY A 83 -14.46 -11.78 -19.45
C GLY A 83 -13.22 -11.03 -18.96
N GLU A 84 -12.67 -10.11 -19.75
CA GLU A 84 -11.62 -9.20 -19.32
C GLU A 84 -12.13 -8.33 -18.16
N LYS A 85 -11.46 -8.43 -16.99
CA LYS A 85 -11.87 -7.66 -15.80
C LYS A 85 -11.55 -6.19 -15.96
N ILE A 86 -12.47 -5.32 -15.57
CA ILE A 86 -12.29 -3.87 -15.70
C ILE A 86 -12.45 -3.23 -14.32
N ASP A 87 -11.42 -2.51 -13.90
CA ASP A 87 -11.44 -1.66 -12.72
C ASP A 87 -11.67 -0.21 -13.14
N ILE A 88 -12.71 0.40 -12.60
CA ILE A 88 -13.08 1.80 -12.88
C ILE A 88 -12.61 2.65 -11.70
N ILE A 89 -11.79 3.64 -11.99
CA ILE A 89 -11.06 4.43 -10.99
C ILE A 89 -11.38 5.90 -11.24
N PRO A 90 -11.73 6.67 -10.20
CA PRO A 90 -11.90 8.11 -10.38
C PRO A 90 -10.52 8.75 -10.64
N PHE A 91 -10.45 9.55 -11.69
CA PHE A 91 -9.27 10.37 -11.97
C PHE A 91 -9.11 11.44 -10.88
N ASN A 92 -7.88 11.76 -10.55
CA ASN A 92 -7.56 12.85 -9.63
C ASN A 92 -6.29 13.55 -10.11
N ASP A 93 -6.29 14.89 -10.05
CA ASP A 93 -5.12 15.70 -10.42
C ASP A 93 -3.98 15.56 -9.42
N GLU A 94 -4.29 15.23 -8.16
CA GLU A 94 -3.30 14.98 -7.13
C GLU A 94 -2.70 13.57 -7.29
N PRO A 95 -1.39 13.46 -7.60
CA PRO A 95 -0.77 12.18 -7.92
C PRO A 95 -0.89 11.14 -6.82
N ALA A 96 -0.67 11.55 -5.55
CA ALA A 96 -0.76 10.66 -4.40
C ALA A 96 -2.12 9.98 -4.30
N ARG A 97 -3.19 10.74 -4.44
CA ARG A 97 -4.56 10.24 -4.40
C ARG A 97 -4.88 9.38 -5.61
N PHE A 98 -4.39 9.76 -6.79
CA PHE A 98 -4.63 9.00 -8.00
C PHE A 98 -3.95 7.64 -7.94
N VAL A 99 -2.68 7.58 -7.52
CA VAL A 99 -1.93 6.33 -7.34
C VAL A 99 -2.61 5.44 -6.29
N ALA A 100 -3.02 6.00 -5.14
CA ALA A 100 -3.72 5.26 -4.11
C ALA A 100 -5.00 4.60 -4.64
N LYS A 101 -5.80 5.32 -5.42
CA LYS A 101 -7.04 4.79 -6.04
C LYS A 101 -6.73 3.79 -7.15
N ALA A 102 -5.66 4.00 -7.91
CA ALA A 102 -5.25 3.10 -8.99
C ALA A 102 -4.86 1.70 -8.49
N LEU A 103 -4.43 1.56 -7.25
CA LEU A 103 -4.11 0.26 -6.63
C LEU A 103 -5.34 -0.52 -6.13
N SER A 104 -6.56 0.07 -6.25
CA SER A 104 -7.79 -0.68 -5.94
C SER A 104 -7.75 -2.08 -6.60
N PRO A 105 -8.21 -3.15 -5.89
CA PRO A 105 -8.98 -3.13 -4.65
C PRO A 105 -8.16 -3.11 -3.35
N ALA A 106 -6.83 -3.05 -3.41
CA ALA A 106 -5.99 -2.96 -2.21
C ALA A 106 -6.23 -1.64 -1.46
N ARG A 107 -6.15 -1.70 -0.14
CA ARG A 107 -6.20 -0.52 0.72
C ARG A 107 -4.79 0.04 0.85
N VAL A 108 -4.65 1.32 0.59
CA VAL A 108 -3.40 2.05 0.73
C VAL A 108 -3.49 2.89 2.00
N ARG A 109 -2.42 2.88 2.79
CA ARG A 109 -2.30 3.71 3.99
C ARG A 109 -1.79 5.10 3.63
N GLU A 110 -0.67 5.15 2.93
CA GLU A 110 0.02 6.38 2.59
C GLU A 110 0.71 6.28 1.23
N VAL A 111 0.90 7.40 0.55
CA VAL A 111 1.64 7.50 -0.70
C VAL A 111 2.59 8.68 -0.61
N LEU A 112 3.86 8.40 -0.69
CA LEU A 112 4.93 9.39 -0.78
C LEU A 112 5.29 9.58 -2.25
N VAL A 113 5.23 10.82 -2.71
CA VAL A 113 5.43 11.16 -4.13
C VAL A 113 6.71 11.94 -4.30
N ASP A 114 7.56 11.49 -5.21
CA ASP A 114 8.73 12.20 -5.69
C ASP A 114 8.45 12.69 -7.12
N ASP A 115 8.19 13.98 -7.25
CA ASP A 115 7.88 14.62 -8.53
C ASP A 115 9.07 14.67 -9.48
N ASP A 116 10.28 14.76 -8.96
CA ASP A 116 11.50 14.85 -9.76
C ASP A 116 11.82 13.50 -10.42
N ALA A 117 11.73 12.41 -9.66
CA ALA A 117 11.94 11.06 -10.16
C ALA A 117 10.69 10.45 -10.81
N LYS A 118 9.52 11.09 -10.70
CA LYS A 118 8.19 10.53 -11.09
C LYS A 118 7.96 9.17 -10.45
N GLN A 119 8.32 9.05 -9.18
CA GLN A 119 8.18 7.84 -8.39
C GLN A 119 7.17 8.07 -7.25
N ALA A 120 6.36 7.06 -7.00
CA ALA A 120 5.43 7.02 -5.88
C ALA A 120 5.72 5.78 -5.04
N THR A 121 6.14 5.99 -3.80
CA THR A 121 6.29 4.93 -2.79
C THR A 121 4.98 4.79 -2.05
N VAL A 122 4.40 3.60 -2.13
CA VAL A 122 3.07 3.29 -1.59
C VAL A 122 3.20 2.36 -0.40
N ILE A 123 2.74 2.83 0.75
CA ILE A 123 2.74 2.08 1.99
C ILE A 123 1.38 1.41 2.16
N VAL A 124 1.41 0.10 2.31
CA VAL A 124 0.20 -0.72 2.47
C VAL A 124 0.29 -1.58 3.74
N PRO A 125 -0.84 -1.88 4.39
CA PRO A 125 -0.86 -2.88 5.46
C PRO A 125 -0.31 -4.22 4.97
N ASP A 126 0.36 -4.97 5.84
CA ASP A 126 1.03 -6.23 5.47
C ASP A 126 0.05 -7.26 4.85
N ASP A 127 -1.19 -7.30 5.34
CA ASP A 127 -2.25 -8.14 4.79
C ASP A 127 -2.69 -7.74 3.38
N GLN A 128 -2.45 -6.48 2.97
CA GLN A 128 -2.82 -5.94 1.67
C GLN A 128 -1.69 -5.99 0.63
N LEU A 129 -0.45 -6.26 1.04
CA LEU A 129 0.73 -6.24 0.16
C LEU A 129 0.55 -7.13 -1.07
N SER A 130 0.17 -8.38 -0.87
CA SER A 130 -0.06 -9.33 -1.97
C SER A 130 -1.18 -8.87 -2.92
N LEU A 131 -2.21 -8.21 -2.40
CA LEU A 131 -3.31 -7.69 -3.19
C LEU A 131 -2.91 -6.44 -3.97
N ALA A 132 -2.10 -5.57 -3.36
CA ALA A 132 -1.57 -4.36 -3.99
C ALA A 132 -0.66 -4.68 -5.16
N ILE A 133 0.23 -5.66 -5.01
CA ILE A 133 1.10 -6.16 -6.09
C ILE A 133 0.25 -6.90 -7.13
N GLY A 134 -0.65 -7.76 -6.67
CA GLY A 134 -1.48 -8.61 -7.49
C GLY A 134 -0.71 -9.80 -8.09
N ARG A 135 -1.45 -10.66 -8.80
CA ARG A 135 -0.87 -11.84 -9.45
C ARG A 135 0.17 -11.41 -10.48
N GLU A 136 1.40 -11.92 -10.38
CA GLU A 136 2.52 -11.59 -11.28
C GLU A 136 2.80 -10.08 -11.40
N GLY A 137 2.49 -9.30 -10.36
CA GLY A 137 2.65 -7.85 -10.37
C GLY A 137 1.65 -7.10 -11.27
N GLN A 138 0.56 -7.75 -11.70
CA GLN A 138 -0.39 -7.18 -12.66
C GLN A 138 -1.07 -5.92 -12.13
N ASN A 139 -1.48 -5.91 -10.85
CA ASN A 139 -2.17 -4.75 -10.30
C ASN A 139 -1.24 -3.53 -10.22
N ALA A 140 -0.03 -3.71 -9.70
CA ALA A 140 0.99 -2.65 -9.64
C ALA A 140 1.37 -2.13 -11.03
N ARG A 141 1.61 -3.04 -11.99
CA ARG A 141 1.97 -2.68 -13.36
C ARG A 141 0.87 -1.91 -14.09
N LEU A 142 -0.40 -2.32 -13.92
CA LEU A 142 -1.53 -1.58 -14.50
C LEU A 142 -1.71 -0.21 -13.83
N ALA A 143 -1.54 -0.12 -12.51
CA ALA A 143 -1.60 1.14 -11.79
C ALA A 143 -0.50 2.12 -12.26
N ALA A 144 0.74 1.63 -12.40
CA ALA A 144 1.85 2.44 -12.91
C ALA A 144 1.59 2.95 -14.34
N ARG A 145 1.06 2.10 -15.24
CA ARG A 145 0.71 2.50 -16.60
C ARG A 145 -0.46 3.48 -16.66
N LEU A 146 -1.44 3.33 -15.77
CA LEU A 146 -2.62 4.19 -15.70
C LEU A 146 -2.25 5.60 -15.25
N THR A 147 -1.43 5.68 -14.22
CA THR A 147 -1.05 6.95 -13.58
C THR A 147 0.14 7.63 -14.26
N GLY A 148 0.97 6.86 -14.95
CA GLY A 148 2.23 7.35 -15.54
C GLY A 148 3.35 7.52 -14.51
N TRP A 149 3.16 6.99 -13.28
CA TRP A 149 4.13 7.03 -12.20
C TRP A 149 4.82 5.68 -12.02
N ARG A 150 6.07 5.71 -11.62
CA ARG A 150 6.76 4.51 -11.14
C ARG A 150 6.25 4.19 -9.74
N VAL A 151 5.57 3.06 -9.57
CA VAL A 151 4.95 2.67 -8.29
C VAL A 151 5.84 1.66 -7.60
N ASP A 152 6.32 2.01 -6.41
CA ASP A 152 7.03 1.14 -5.48
C ASP A 152 6.11 0.83 -4.29
N ILE A 153 5.86 -0.45 -4.02
CA ILE A 153 4.90 -0.88 -3.00
C ILE A 153 5.65 -1.54 -1.87
N ARG A 154 5.46 -1.04 -0.65
CA ARG A 154 6.10 -1.53 0.57
C ARG A 154 5.08 -1.82 1.64
N SER A 155 5.38 -2.79 2.51
CA SER A 155 4.57 -3.03 3.69
C SER A 155 4.85 -2.00 4.78
N GLU A 156 3.91 -1.84 5.70
CA GLU A 156 4.09 -0.95 6.87
C GLU A 156 5.29 -1.38 7.72
N THR A 157 5.48 -2.68 7.88
CA THR A 157 6.59 -3.24 8.69
C THR A 157 7.94 -3.00 8.03
N GLU A 158 8.05 -3.20 6.72
CA GLU A 158 9.28 -2.91 5.97
C GLU A 158 9.62 -1.42 5.99
N PHE A 159 8.63 -0.56 5.76
CA PHE A 159 8.82 0.88 5.77
C PHE A 159 9.23 1.42 7.15
N ALA A 160 8.56 0.96 8.22
CA ALA A 160 8.91 1.32 9.59
C ALA A 160 10.32 0.84 10.00
N ALA A 161 10.75 -0.33 9.49
CA ALA A 161 12.11 -0.81 9.73
C ALA A 161 13.16 0.05 9.04
N GLU A 162 12.92 0.45 7.78
CA GLU A 162 13.79 1.36 7.04
C GLU A 162 13.84 2.77 7.67
N GLU A 163 12.70 3.32 8.10
CA GLU A 163 12.67 4.60 8.80
C GLU A 163 13.43 4.53 10.13
N ALA A 164 13.30 3.42 10.85
CA ALA A 164 14.04 3.21 12.09
C ALA A 164 15.57 3.15 11.82
N GLU A 165 15.97 2.47 10.75
CA GLU A 165 17.38 2.37 10.34
C GLU A 165 17.93 3.73 9.89
N HIS A 166 17.22 4.45 9.03
CA HIS A 166 17.61 5.79 8.59
C HIS A 166 17.46 6.86 9.69
N GLY A 167 16.41 6.76 10.52
CA GLY A 167 16.20 7.67 11.64
C GLY A 167 17.31 7.61 12.69
N TYR A 168 17.91 6.44 12.89
CA TYR A 168 19.11 6.32 13.73
C TYR A 168 20.33 7.04 13.12
N GLU A 169 20.48 7.05 11.80
CA GLU A 169 21.57 7.74 11.13
C GLU A 169 21.42 9.26 11.18
N GLU A 170 20.21 9.81 11.03
CA GLU A 170 19.97 11.26 11.05
C GLU A 170 19.99 11.88 12.46
N GLU A 171 19.44 11.20 13.47
CA GLU A 171 19.53 11.68 14.87
C GLU A 171 20.95 11.61 15.42
N GLU A 172 21.80 10.75 14.87
CA GLU A 172 23.18 10.60 15.29
C GLU A 172 24.10 11.72 14.81
N VAL A 173 23.74 12.45 13.76
CA VAL A 173 24.57 13.56 13.22
C VAL A 173 24.34 14.88 13.97
N GLN A 174 23.26 15.03 14.73
CA GLN A 174 22.94 16.26 15.45
C GLN A 174 23.44 16.27 16.89
N GLY A 175 24.73 16.43 17.09
CA GLY A 175 25.29 16.82 18.39
C GLY A 175 25.69 15.70 19.34
N ARG A 176 25.59 14.42 18.95
CA ARG A 176 26.11 13.29 19.72
C ARG A 176 27.48 12.83 19.21
N CYS A 177 28.26 12.27 20.11
CA CYS A 177 29.57 11.71 19.79
C CYS A 177 29.43 10.50 18.84
N ALA A 178 30.18 10.50 17.72
CA ALA A 178 30.16 9.46 16.71
C ALA A 178 30.83 8.15 17.13
N ALA A 179 31.64 8.15 18.22
CA ALA A 179 32.41 6.99 18.64
C ALA A 179 31.54 5.77 19.02
N ILE A 180 31.90 4.60 18.50
CA ILE A 180 31.30 3.30 18.81
C ILE A 180 32.17 2.59 19.84
N LEU A 181 31.61 2.32 21.01
CA LEU A 181 32.27 1.63 22.11
C LEU A 181 32.50 0.15 21.79
N SER A 182 33.40 -0.51 22.56
CA SER A 182 33.71 -1.93 22.42
C SER A 182 32.49 -2.88 22.55
N ASN A 183 31.38 -2.39 23.12
CA ASN A 183 30.11 -3.12 23.24
C ASN A 183 29.16 -2.93 22.04
N GLY A 184 29.65 -2.28 20.95
CA GLY A 184 28.87 -1.98 19.75
C GLY A 184 27.85 -0.86 19.90
N ARG A 185 27.82 -0.16 21.05
CA ARG A 185 26.92 0.98 21.30
C ARG A 185 27.63 2.29 21.07
N ARG A 186 26.93 3.27 20.55
CA ARG A 186 27.47 4.63 20.44
C ARG A 186 27.65 5.31 21.81
N CYS A 187 28.64 6.20 21.84
CA CYS A 187 28.90 7.01 23.01
C CYS A 187 27.69 7.90 23.37
N PRO A 188 27.21 7.91 24.61
CA PRO A 188 26.06 8.71 25.04
C PRO A 188 26.36 10.21 25.17
N ASN A 189 27.64 10.62 25.10
CA ASN A 189 28.08 12.00 25.32
C ASN A 189 27.78 12.89 24.13
N ALA A 190 27.56 14.18 24.37
CA ALA A 190 27.47 15.17 23.30
C ALA A 190 28.83 15.39 22.64
N ALA A 191 28.85 15.60 21.34
CA ALA A 191 30.04 15.99 20.59
C ALA A 191 30.46 17.41 20.97
N LEU A 192 31.77 17.70 20.90
CA LEU A 192 32.26 19.05 21.10
C LEU A 192 31.89 19.96 19.92
N PRO A 193 31.69 21.26 20.15
CA PRO A 193 31.43 22.20 19.07
C PRO A 193 32.53 22.15 18.00
N GLY A 194 32.14 21.80 16.77
CA GLY A 194 33.08 21.67 15.64
C GLY A 194 33.79 20.32 15.54
N SER A 195 33.49 19.34 16.38
CA SER A 195 34.01 17.98 16.32
C SER A 195 32.86 16.96 16.20
N ARG A 196 33.13 15.81 15.56
CA ARG A 196 32.24 14.66 15.53
C ARG A 196 32.25 13.86 16.83
N TYR A 197 33.21 14.14 17.73
CA TYR A 197 33.49 13.35 18.93
C TYR A 197 33.38 14.18 20.21
N CYS A 198 33.11 13.51 21.34
CA CYS A 198 33.09 14.13 22.65
C CYS A 198 34.54 14.40 23.19
N GLY A 199 34.63 14.99 24.37
CA GLY A 199 35.95 15.36 24.99
C GLY A 199 36.77 14.20 25.57
N LEU A 200 36.43 12.93 25.32
CA LEU A 200 37.24 11.77 25.74
C LEU A 200 38.39 11.58 24.75
N GLU A 201 39.61 11.45 25.29
CA GLU A 201 40.84 11.32 24.48
C GLU A 201 40.78 10.16 23.48
N ALA A 202 40.29 9.00 23.89
CA ALA A 202 40.09 7.84 23.02
C ALA A 202 39.11 8.09 21.86
N HIS A 203 38.13 8.99 22.06
CA HIS A 203 37.18 9.36 21.02
C HIS A 203 37.71 10.48 20.13
N GLN A 204 38.53 11.35 20.65
CA GLN A 204 39.21 12.39 19.87
C GLN A 204 40.27 11.79 18.92
N ALA A 205 40.93 10.72 19.32
CA ALA A 205 41.89 10.00 18.49
C ALA A 205 41.25 9.43 17.23
N LEU A 206 39.93 9.08 17.25
CA LEU A 206 39.18 8.62 16.09
C LEU A 206 39.04 9.69 14.99
N ALA A 207 39.26 10.97 15.29
CA ALA A 207 39.24 12.03 14.29
C ALA A 207 40.35 11.88 13.24
N HIS A 208 41.37 11.08 13.51
CA HIS A 208 42.56 10.85 12.67
C HIS A 208 42.60 9.43 12.08
N VAL A 209 41.58 8.58 12.34
CA VAL A 209 41.48 7.18 11.90
C VAL A 209 40.29 7.02 11.00
N GLU A 210 40.38 6.20 9.97
CA GLU A 210 39.22 5.80 9.18
C GLU A 210 38.39 4.77 9.97
N GLY A 211 37.34 5.23 10.67
CA GLY A 211 36.41 4.41 11.45
C GLY A 211 35.98 5.10 12.75
N ASP A 212 34.78 4.76 13.22
CA ASP A 212 34.18 5.32 14.44
C ASP A 212 34.29 4.35 15.65
N HIS A 213 34.97 3.20 15.50
CA HIS A 213 35.12 2.20 16.56
C HIS A 213 36.31 2.51 17.46
N VAL A 214 36.09 2.65 18.76
CA VAL A 214 37.13 2.86 19.77
C VAL A 214 38.13 1.70 19.81
N ALA A 215 37.75 0.51 19.36
CA ALA A 215 38.62 -0.65 19.25
C ALA A 215 39.69 -0.52 18.15
N ASP A 216 39.51 0.39 17.19
CA ASP A 216 40.47 0.62 16.09
C ASP A 216 41.64 1.56 16.50
N VAL A 217 41.47 2.26 17.62
CA VAL A 217 42.52 3.03 18.25
C VAL A 217 43.16 2.13 19.30
N GLY A 218 44.15 1.33 18.88
CA GLY A 218 44.94 0.52 19.78
C GLY A 218 45.68 1.37 20.80
N PRO A 219 45.96 0.86 22.02
CA PRO A 219 46.81 1.56 22.98
C PRO A 219 48.20 1.68 22.37
N GLU A 220 48.66 2.93 22.12
CA GLU A 220 50.08 3.16 21.93
C GLU A 220 50.82 2.78 23.21
N ASP A 221 51.74 1.86 23.06
CA ASP A 221 52.64 1.32 24.04
C ASP A 221 53.35 2.47 24.82
N GLU A 222 52.96 2.69 26.05
CA GLU A 222 53.85 3.33 27.02
C GLU A 222 54.02 2.40 28.21
N SER A 223 55.09 1.64 28.12
CA SER A 223 55.74 0.99 29.22
C SER A 223 56.24 2.05 30.19
N ALA A 224 55.85 1.99 31.45
CA ALA A 224 56.71 2.15 32.62
C ALA A 224 55.95 2.03 33.95
N GLU A 225 56.30 1.00 34.64
CA GLU A 225 56.65 0.86 36.04
C GLU A 225 55.77 1.52 37.12
N GLY A 226 55.32 0.70 38.03
CA GLY A 226 55.37 1.07 39.44
C GLY A 226 54.10 0.74 40.24
N GLU A 227 54.26 -0.35 40.96
CA GLU A 227 53.79 -0.59 42.34
C GLU A 227 52.38 -1.14 42.64
N GLU A 228 52.47 -2.31 43.15
CA GLU A 228 51.50 -3.16 43.88
C GLU A 228 51.06 -2.57 45.23
N PRO A 229 50.33 -3.34 46.03
CA PRO A 229 48.87 -3.30 46.24
C PRO A 229 48.55 -2.93 47.69
N ILE A 230 47.37 -2.54 47.99
CA ILE A 230 46.86 -2.62 49.36
C ILE A 230 45.52 -3.29 49.38
N ALA A 231 45.50 -4.28 50.24
CA ALA A 231 44.46 -5.24 50.53
C ALA A 231 43.22 -4.69 51.27
N GLU A 232 42.18 -5.50 51.17
CA GLU A 232 41.16 -5.84 52.18
C GLU A 232 40.34 -4.72 52.83
N ALA A 233 39.04 -4.82 52.57
CA ALA A 233 38.08 -5.03 53.68
C ALA A 233 36.72 -5.50 53.13
N ALA A 234 36.37 -6.66 53.61
CA ALA A 234 35.06 -7.27 53.51
C ALA A 234 34.01 -6.52 54.38
N SER A 235 32.78 -6.48 53.94
CA SER A 235 31.53 -6.54 54.76
C SER A 235 30.41 -6.83 53.82
N ASP A 236 29.95 -7.99 53.80
CA ASP A 236 28.90 -8.72 54.45
C ASP A 236 27.54 -8.00 54.51
N ALA A 237 26.63 -8.65 53.75
CA ALA A 237 25.20 -8.88 53.87
C ALA A 237 24.21 -7.70 53.81
N PRO A 238 22.90 -8.03 53.64
CA PRO A 238 22.23 -9.08 52.85
C PRO A 238 21.19 -8.49 51.88
N ALA A 239 20.71 -9.33 51.02
CA ALA A 239 19.58 -9.08 50.09
C ALA A 239 18.27 -8.86 50.85
N PRO A 240 17.38 -8.03 50.38
CA PRO A 240 15.98 -8.13 50.76
C PRO A 240 15.19 -8.92 49.70
N GLU A 241 14.42 -9.78 50.28
CA GLU A 241 13.46 -10.70 49.65
C GLU A 241 12.40 -9.97 48.81
N THR A 242 12.03 -10.64 47.76
CA THR A 242 10.85 -10.33 46.92
C THR A 242 9.56 -10.64 47.65
N PRO A 243 8.54 -9.79 47.59
CA PRO A 243 7.19 -10.26 47.84
C PRO A 243 6.53 -10.70 46.53
N VAL A 244 6.22 -11.96 46.51
CA VAL A 244 5.27 -12.60 45.62
C VAL A 244 3.90 -12.02 45.88
N SER A 245 3.22 -11.56 44.87
CA SER A 245 1.78 -11.29 44.94
C SER A 245 1.04 -12.06 43.87
N PRO A 246 -0.14 -12.58 44.22
CA PRO A 246 -0.74 -13.70 43.53
C PRO A 246 -1.58 -13.28 42.31
N SER A 247 -1.60 -14.18 41.37
CA SER A 247 -2.57 -14.21 40.27
C SER A 247 -4.00 -14.30 40.78
N PRO A 248 -4.96 -13.65 40.20
CA PRO A 248 -6.35 -14.06 40.32
C PRO A 248 -6.71 -15.10 39.26
N GLU A 249 -7.28 -16.17 39.76
CA GLU A 249 -7.94 -17.24 39.03
C GLU A 249 -9.14 -16.76 38.20
N PRO A 250 -9.54 -17.53 37.17
CA PRO A 250 -10.67 -17.21 36.31
C PRO A 250 -11.98 -17.62 36.97
N THR A 251 -12.91 -16.71 37.08
CA THR A 251 -14.28 -17.03 37.45
C THR A 251 -15.09 -17.39 36.21
N ALA A 252 -15.70 -18.54 36.33
CA ALA A 252 -16.59 -19.20 35.42
C ALA A 252 -17.87 -18.40 35.11
N ASP A 253 -18.34 -18.65 33.87
CA ASP A 253 -19.71 -18.59 33.39
C ASP A 253 -20.81 -18.96 34.46
N PRO A 254 -22.04 -18.47 34.38
CA PRO A 254 -23.00 -19.12 33.52
C PRO A 254 -24.17 -18.24 33.00
N SER A 255 -24.83 -18.79 31.98
CA SER A 255 -26.24 -18.61 31.56
C SER A 255 -26.30 -18.13 30.11
N ALA A 256 -26.49 -18.98 29.12
CA ALA A 256 -27.64 -19.76 28.76
C ALA A 256 -28.96 -18.96 28.81
N GLU A 257 -29.43 -18.52 27.66
CA GLU A 257 -30.81 -18.72 27.22
C GLU A 257 -31.09 -18.11 25.86
N ALA A 258 -31.57 -18.99 25.04
CA ALA A 258 -32.77 -18.94 24.22
C ALA A 258 -32.73 -18.16 22.91
N SER A 259 -32.56 -18.93 21.87
CA SER A 259 -33.15 -18.68 20.54
C SER A 259 -34.67 -18.76 20.61
N PRO A 260 -35.38 -18.03 19.80
CA PRO A 260 -36.62 -18.58 19.21
C PRO A 260 -36.45 -18.76 17.69
N SER A 261 -36.60 -20.01 17.33
CA SER A 261 -37.02 -20.51 16.04
C SER A 261 -38.36 -19.88 15.66
N LEU A 262 -38.46 -19.41 14.44
CA LEU A 262 -39.77 -19.25 13.79
C LEU A 262 -39.73 -20.00 12.48
N GLU A 263 -40.48 -21.10 12.53
CA GLU A 263 -40.85 -21.97 11.42
C GLU A 263 -41.84 -21.30 10.46
N PRO A 264 -42.03 -21.90 9.28
CA PRO A 264 -42.73 -21.29 8.14
C PRO A 264 -44.23 -21.61 8.18
N ASN A 265 -45.02 -20.63 7.89
CA ASN A 265 -46.44 -20.81 7.54
C ASN A 265 -46.61 -20.25 6.14
N GLY A 266 -47.26 -20.86 5.20
CA GLY A 266 -48.39 -21.72 5.16
C GLY A 266 -49.02 -21.45 3.79
N VAL A 267 -49.17 -22.48 3.08
CA VAL A 267 -49.93 -22.66 1.83
C VAL A 267 -51.30 -21.94 1.89
N ALA A 268 -51.60 -21.20 0.82
CA ALA A 268 -52.99 -20.99 0.41
C ALA A 268 -53.06 -20.95 -1.11
N ASP A 269 -53.56 -22.01 -1.58
CA ASP A 269 -54.22 -22.35 -2.81
C ASP A 269 -55.32 -21.33 -3.16
N GLY A 270 -55.45 -20.98 -4.43
CA GLY A 270 -56.51 -20.09 -4.94
C GLY A 270 -56.57 -20.14 -6.45
N THR A 271 -57.09 -21.23 -6.93
CA THR A 271 -57.65 -21.42 -8.27
C THR A 271 -58.79 -20.44 -8.56
N HIS A 272 -58.77 -19.79 -9.71
CA HIS A 272 -59.94 -19.39 -10.54
C HIS A 272 -59.36 -18.95 -11.88
N ASP A 273 -59.46 -19.74 -12.90
CA ASP A 273 -60.61 -20.04 -13.82
C ASP A 273 -60.76 -18.96 -14.92
N ALA A 274 -60.77 -19.53 -16.06
CA ALA A 274 -60.85 -19.08 -17.43
C ALA A 274 -61.77 -17.88 -17.75
N ALA A 275 -61.38 -17.10 -18.75
CA ALA A 275 -62.26 -16.70 -19.84
C ALA A 275 -61.48 -16.21 -21.06
N SER A 276 -61.47 -17.03 -22.04
CA SER A 276 -61.48 -16.84 -23.50
C SER A 276 -62.20 -15.58 -23.95
N VAL A 277 -61.60 -14.72 -24.79
CA VAL A 277 -62.32 -14.17 -25.98
C VAL A 277 -61.24 -13.81 -27.03
N ALA A 278 -61.38 -14.54 -28.13
CA ALA A 278 -60.78 -14.22 -29.44
C ALA A 278 -61.56 -13.06 -30.07
N THR A 279 -60.88 -12.22 -30.83
CA THR A 279 -61.36 -11.71 -32.14
C THR A 279 -60.28 -11.03 -32.90
N GLU A 280 -59.86 -11.62 -34.00
CA GLU A 280 -59.28 -11.00 -35.21
C GLU A 280 -60.39 -10.37 -36.05
N PRO A 281 -60.13 -9.80 -37.29
CA PRO A 281 -59.07 -8.92 -37.82
C PRO A 281 -59.64 -7.75 -38.65
N ALA A 282 -58.75 -7.14 -39.44
CA ALA A 282 -58.96 -6.38 -40.71
C ALA A 282 -59.07 -4.83 -40.61
N SER A 283 -58.17 -4.16 -41.12
CA SER A 283 -57.91 -3.61 -42.50
C SER A 283 -56.60 -2.90 -42.54
#